data_63c1522b859a0d5877d5c4f47b827b33
#
_entry.id   63c1522b859a0d5877d5c4f47b827b33
#
_cell.length_a   1.000
_cell.length_b   1.000
_cell.length_c   1.000
_cell.angle_alpha   90.00
_cell.angle_beta   90.00
_cell.angle_gamma   90.00
#
_symmetry.space_group_name_H-M   'P 1'
#
loop_
_entity.id
_entity.type
_entity.pdbx_description
1 polymer ?
#
loop_
_entity_poly.entity_id
_entity_poly.type
_entity_poly.pdbx_seq_one_letter_code
_entity_poly.pdbx_strand_id
1 'polypeptide(L)'
;MATVTVRCRGYLEELTHAREETVSAKTVHDVLRHIKAAHGKDAVKAAKCMIVTINADSIQMHNGWKSKLSDGDTVEFFPLCGGG
;
A
#
# COMPACT_ATOMS: atom_id res chain seq x y z
N MET A 1 14.25 -0.71 -9.70
CA MET A 1 12.96 -0.73 -8.99
C MET A 1 11.91 -0.01 -9.79
N ALA A 2 10.66 -0.38 -9.59
CA ALA A 2 9.56 0.28 -10.30
C ALA A 2 9.15 1.56 -9.57
N THR A 3 8.71 2.56 -10.32
CA THR A 3 8.10 3.77 -9.77
C THR A 3 6.60 3.58 -9.76
N VAL A 4 6.01 3.54 -8.58
CA VAL A 4 4.60 3.25 -8.41
C VAL A 4 3.90 4.35 -7.61
N THR A 5 2.59 4.44 -7.76
CA THR A 5 1.76 5.34 -6.96
C THR A 5 1.14 4.53 -5.83
N VAL A 6 1.30 5.00 -4.60
CA VAL A 6 0.69 4.37 -3.42
C VAL A 6 -0.43 5.26 -2.93
N ARG A 7 -1.64 4.72 -2.86
CA ARG A 7 -2.81 5.43 -2.35
C ARG A 7 -3.25 4.86 -1.02
N CYS A 8 -3.40 5.73 -0.05
CA CYS A 8 -3.82 5.36 1.31
C CYS A 8 -5.19 5.96 1.58
N ARG A 9 -6.09 5.13 2.10
CA ARG A 9 -7.46 5.53 2.44
C ARG A 9 -7.76 5.28 3.91
N GLY A 10 -8.77 5.95 4.42
CA GLY A 10 -9.25 5.75 5.78
C GLY A 10 -8.20 6.04 6.82
N TYR A 11 -8.08 5.16 7.81
CA TYR A 11 -7.17 5.36 8.93
C TYR A 11 -5.70 5.48 8.49
N LEU A 12 -5.33 4.74 7.45
CA LEU A 12 -3.95 4.80 6.95
C LEU A 12 -3.64 6.18 6.38
N GLU A 13 -4.58 6.81 5.71
CA GLU A 13 -4.42 8.16 5.21
C GLU A 13 -4.17 9.14 6.36
N GLU A 14 -4.88 8.96 7.47
CA GLU A 14 -4.69 9.79 8.65
C GLU A 14 -3.30 9.62 9.26
N LEU A 15 -2.81 8.39 9.32
CA LEU A 15 -1.50 8.10 9.88
C LEU A 15 -0.35 8.61 9.02
N THR A 16 -0.50 8.53 7.71
CA THR A 16 0.55 8.92 6.78
C THR A 16 0.48 10.40 6.40
N HIS A 17 -0.64 11.04 6.67
CA HIS A 17 -0.92 12.42 6.23
C HIS A 17 -0.79 12.58 4.72
N ALA A 18 -0.97 11.48 3.99
CA ALA A 18 -0.82 11.47 2.53
C ALA A 18 -1.84 10.54 1.92
N ARG A 19 -2.66 11.08 1.02
CA ARG A 19 -3.61 10.25 0.27
C ARG A 19 -2.89 9.48 -0.83
N GLU A 20 -1.85 10.06 -1.38
CA GLU A 20 -1.14 9.51 -2.52
C GLU A 20 0.34 9.87 -2.47
N GLU A 21 1.19 8.90 -2.71
CA GLU A 21 2.64 9.09 -2.76
C GLU A 21 3.22 8.35 -3.95
N THR A 22 4.32 8.87 -4.49
CA THR A 22 5.11 8.17 -5.49
C THR A 22 6.26 7.47 -4.79
N VAL A 23 6.38 6.16 -5.00
CA VAL A 23 7.32 5.32 -4.27
C VAL A 23 8.11 4.45 -5.24
N SER A 24 9.40 4.23 -4.97
CA SER A 24 10.18 3.23 -5.69
C SER A 24 10.08 1.91 -4.96
N ALA A 25 9.57 0.87 -5.63
CA ALA A 25 9.36 -0.42 -5.01
C ALA A 25 9.41 -1.51 -6.06
N LYS A 26 9.94 -2.68 -5.70
CA LYS A 26 9.99 -3.84 -6.57
C LYS A 26 8.79 -4.75 -6.33
N THR A 27 8.34 -4.81 -5.07
CA THR A 27 7.22 -5.64 -4.65
C THR A 27 6.33 -4.85 -3.70
N VAL A 28 5.13 -5.40 -3.42
CA VAL A 28 4.22 -4.80 -2.45
C VAL A 28 4.87 -4.75 -1.07
N HIS A 29 5.69 -5.76 -0.74
CA HIS A 29 6.42 -5.78 0.53
C HIS A 29 7.35 -4.55 0.64
N ASP A 30 7.98 -4.13 -0.45
CA ASP A 30 8.81 -2.94 -0.46
C ASP A 30 8.01 -1.67 -0.18
N VAL A 31 6.74 -1.65 -0.62
CA VAL A 31 5.83 -0.54 -0.28
C VAL A 31 5.62 -0.47 1.23
N LEU A 32 5.43 -1.64 1.87
CA LEU A 32 5.31 -1.67 3.34
C LEU A 32 6.58 -1.18 4.02
N ARG A 33 7.74 -1.53 3.48
CA ARG A 33 9.02 -1.07 4.03
C ARG A 33 9.14 0.45 3.92
N HIS A 34 8.68 1.02 2.81
CA HIS A 34 8.63 2.46 2.65
C HIS A 34 7.70 3.11 3.68
N ILE A 35 6.51 2.54 3.86
CA ILE A 35 5.55 3.05 4.85
C ILE A 35 6.16 3.03 6.25
N LYS A 36 6.87 1.96 6.59
CA LYS A 36 7.53 1.86 7.88
C LYS A 36 8.59 2.95 8.07
N ALA A 37 9.42 3.14 7.05
CA ALA A 37 10.52 4.10 7.11
C ALA A 37 10.02 5.55 7.16
N ALA A 38 8.95 5.84 6.42
CA ALA A 38 8.42 7.20 6.31
C ALA A 38 7.39 7.54 7.40
N HIS A 39 6.61 6.56 7.84
CA HIS A 39 5.43 6.81 8.69
C HIS A 39 5.36 5.96 9.95
N GLY A 40 6.26 5.01 10.13
CA GLY A 40 6.38 4.27 11.39
C GLY A 40 5.60 2.95 11.44
N LYS A 41 5.75 2.27 12.59
CA LYS A 41 5.21 0.92 12.79
C LYS A 41 3.68 0.88 12.79
N ASP A 42 3.04 1.89 13.35
CA ASP A 42 1.58 1.92 13.46
C ASP A 42 0.94 1.98 12.07
N ALA A 43 1.57 2.72 11.15
CA ALA A 43 1.10 2.79 9.77
C ALA A 43 1.21 1.43 9.09
N VAL A 44 2.30 0.69 9.33
CA VAL A 44 2.47 -0.65 8.77
C VAL A 44 1.43 -1.61 9.33
N LYS A 45 1.15 -1.56 10.63
CA LYS A 45 0.13 -2.40 11.25
C LYS A 45 -1.23 -2.13 10.63
N ALA A 46 -1.57 -0.86 10.44
CA ALA A 46 -2.82 -0.49 9.80
C ALA A 46 -2.89 -1.01 8.37
N ALA A 47 -1.80 -0.84 7.61
CA ALA A 47 -1.74 -1.28 6.22
C ALA A 47 -1.94 -2.79 6.09
N LYS A 48 -1.36 -3.57 6.99
CA LYS A 48 -1.47 -5.03 6.94
C LYS A 48 -2.88 -5.53 7.22
N CYS A 49 -3.71 -4.72 7.85
CA CYS A 49 -5.10 -5.06 8.14
C CYS A 49 -6.06 -4.58 7.07
N MET A 50 -5.56 -4.01 6.00
CA MET A 50 -6.39 -3.43 4.94
C MET A 50 -6.43 -4.32 3.71
N ILE A 51 -7.40 -4.05 2.84
CA ILE A 51 -7.44 -4.66 1.51
C ILE A 51 -6.45 -3.90 0.64
N VAL A 52 -5.57 -4.63 -0.04
CA VAL A 52 -4.53 -4.03 -0.89
C VAL A 52 -4.77 -4.46 -2.32
N THR A 53 -4.73 -3.50 -3.23
CA THR A 53 -4.91 -3.77 -4.66
C THR A 53 -3.75 -3.24 -5.47
N ILE A 54 -3.49 -3.88 -6.62
CA ILE A 54 -2.58 -3.40 -7.65
C ILE A 54 -3.42 -3.16 -8.87
N ASN A 55 -3.54 -1.90 -9.31
CA ASN A 55 -4.36 -1.54 -10.46
C ASN A 55 -5.78 -2.11 -10.35
N ALA A 56 -6.37 -1.99 -9.15
CA ALA A 56 -7.72 -2.42 -8.81
C ALA A 56 -7.91 -3.93 -8.60
N ASP A 57 -6.86 -4.74 -8.80
CA ASP A 57 -6.94 -6.18 -8.54
C ASP A 57 -6.34 -6.48 -7.15
N SER A 58 -7.05 -7.26 -6.35
CA SER A 58 -6.55 -7.66 -5.03
C SER A 58 -5.19 -8.36 -5.16
N ILE A 59 -4.26 -8.07 -4.23
CA ILE A 59 -2.97 -8.75 -4.21
C ILE A 59 -3.14 -10.27 -3.97
N GLN A 60 -4.27 -10.69 -3.44
CA GLN A 60 -4.58 -12.11 -3.27
C GLN A 60 -4.73 -12.82 -4.62
N MET A 61 -5.08 -12.09 -5.66
CA MET A 61 -5.19 -12.62 -7.02
C MET A 61 -3.82 -12.69 -7.70
N HIS A 62 -2.81 -12.18 -7.06
CA HIS A 62 -1.43 -12.23 -7.53
C HIS A 62 -0.61 -13.07 -6.58
N ASN A 63 0.44 -12.52 -6.01
CA ASN A 63 1.34 -13.25 -5.12
C ASN A 63 1.39 -12.61 -3.71
N GLY A 64 0.28 -12.02 -3.28
CA GLY A 64 0.18 -11.38 -1.97
C GLY A 64 1.23 -10.27 -1.82
N TRP A 65 1.87 -10.23 -0.66
CA TRP A 65 2.90 -9.23 -0.40
C TRP A 65 4.14 -9.37 -1.28
N LYS A 66 4.35 -10.53 -1.88
CA LYS A 66 5.46 -10.78 -2.80
C LYS A 66 5.16 -10.38 -4.23
N SER A 67 3.97 -9.87 -4.50
CA SER A 67 3.57 -9.44 -5.84
C SER A 67 4.54 -8.43 -6.40
N LYS A 68 5.00 -8.65 -7.63
CA LYS A 68 5.94 -7.74 -8.29
C LYS A 68 5.21 -6.55 -8.88
N LEU A 69 5.88 -5.41 -8.85
CA LEU A 69 5.35 -4.15 -9.35
C LEU A 69 6.09 -3.71 -10.60
N SER A 70 5.38 -3.03 -11.49
CA SER A 70 5.93 -2.44 -12.71
C SER A 70 5.74 -0.93 -12.67
N ASP A 71 6.53 -0.21 -13.45
CA ASP A 71 6.41 1.24 -13.56
C ASP A 71 4.99 1.63 -13.91
N GLY A 72 4.47 2.60 -13.19
CA GLY A 72 3.13 3.11 -13.42
C GLY A 72 2.03 2.38 -12.67
N ASP A 73 2.36 1.29 -11.96
CA ASP A 73 1.36 0.59 -11.17
C ASP A 73 0.85 1.47 -10.02
N THR A 74 -0.42 1.25 -9.65
CA THR A 74 -1.03 1.91 -8.50
C THR A 74 -1.33 0.86 -7.43
N VAL A 75 -0.75 1.04 -6.26
CA VAL A 75 -1.02 0.18 -5.10
C VAL A 75 -1.93 0.97 -4.17
N GLU A 76 -3.09 0.42 -3.88
CA GLU A 76 -4.08 1.11 -3.07
C GLU A 76 -4.46 0.30 -1.84
N PHE A 77 -4.56 0.99 -0.70
CA PHE A 77 -4.93 0.39 0.58
C PHE A 77 -6.33 0.89 0.96
N PHE A 78 -7.27 -0.05 1.12
CA PHE A 78 -8.65 0.26 1.48
C PHE A 78 -8.97 -0.28 2.87
N PRO A 79 -9.83 0.41 3.64
CA PRO A 79 -10.34 -0.15 4.89
C PRO A 79 -11.04 -1.48 4.62
N LEU A 80 -10.87 -2.43 5.54
CA LEU A 80 -11.43 -3.76 5.38
C LEU A 80 -12.95 -3.75 5.37
N CYS A 81 -13.55 -2.90 6.18
CA CYS A 81 -14.99 -2.71 6.14
C CYS A 81 -15.31 -1.24 6.36
N GLY A 82 -16.37 -0.78 5.69
CA GLY A 82 -16.76 0.61 5.76
C GLY A 82 -17.19 0.99 7.16
N GLY A 83 -16.45 1.88 7.80
CA GLY A 83 -16.79 2.41 9.11
C GLY A 83 -16.57 1.46 10.26
N GLY A 84 -16.02 0.30 9.98
CA GLY A 84 -15.83 -0.70 11.04
C GLY A 84 -14.44 -0.83 11.48
#